data_3134c0ef699c23d985259829089fc8a3
#
_entry.id   3134c0ef699c23d985259829089fc8a3
#
_cell.length_a   1.000
_cell.length_b   1.000
_cell.length_c   1.000
_cell.angle_alpha   90.00
_cell.angle_beta   90.00
_cell.angle_gamma   90.00
#
_symmetry.space_group_name_H-M   'P 1'
#
loop_
_entity.id
_entity.type
_entity.pdbx_description
1 polymer ?
#
loop_
_entity_poly.entity_id
_entity_poly.type
_entity_poly.pdbx_seq_one_letter_code
_entity_poly.pdbx_strand_id
1 'polypeptide(L)'
;AKTTLPVLGVPIPSKYLRGEDSLLSTVQMPKGIPVATFAIGEAGAANAGLFAVAMLALTDATLASKLAEFRSSQTEKVRAMKLPTAR
;
A
#
# COMPACT_ATOMS: atom_id res chain seq x y z
N ALA A 1 -12.13 14.30 7.77
CA ALA A 1 -12.71 13.27 6.97
C ALA A 1 -14.18 13.52 6.75
N LYS A 2 -14.50 14.02 5.58
CA LYS A 2 -15.89 14.30 5.19
C LYS A 2 -16.43 13.28 4.20
N THR A 3 -15.74 12.17 4.05
CA THR A 3 -16.12 11.13 3.11
C THR A 3 -16.34 9.82 3.83
N THR A 4 -17.21 8.99 3.27
CA THR A 4 -17.39 7.62 3.74
C THR A 4 -16.61 6.63 2.88
N LEU A 5 -15.90 7.14 1.88
CA LEU A 5 -15.05 6.29 1.04
C LEU A 5 -13.81 5.85 1.82
N PRO A 6 -13.23 4.71 1.46
CA PRO A 6 -11.98 4.27 2.08
C PRO A 6 -10.89 5.32 1.89
N VAL A 7 -10.15 5.64 2.96
CA VAL A 7 -9.07 6.61 2.91
C VAL A 7 -7.76 5.89 3.21
N LEU A 8 -6.79 6.03 2.32
CA LEU A 8 -5.48 5.40 2.43
C LEU A 8 -4.43 6.48 2.64
N GLY A 9 -3.70 6.40 3.75
CA GLY A 9 -2.71 7.40 4.09
C GLY A 9 -1.29 6.90 3.88
N VAL A 10 -0.46 7.69 3.22
CA VAL A 10 0.95 7.38 3.00
C VAL A 10 1.78 8.53 3.56
N PRO A 11 2.47 8.31 4.70
CA PRO A 11 3.33 9.36 5.25
C PRO A 11 4.52 9.59 4.32
N ILE A 12 4.75 10.84 3.98
CA ILE A 12 5.85 11.20 3.08
C ILE A 12 6.75 12.21 3.76
N PRO A 13 8.07 11.97 3.81
CA PRO A 13 9.00 12.96 4.35
C PRO A 13 8.98 14.21 3.48
N SER A 14 9.09 15.35 4.10
CA SER A 14 9.12 16.60 3.38
C SER A 14 10.23 17.49 3.90
N LYS A 15 10.35 18.65 3.32
CA LYS A 15 11.33 19.63 3.74
C LYS A 15 11.15 20.03 5.22
N TYR A 16 9.93 20.04 5.69
CA TYR A 16 9.61 20.49 7.04
C TYR A 16 9.23 19.37 8.01
N LEU A 17 8.89 18.21 7.48
CA LEU A 17 8.45 17.08 8.31
C LEU A 17 9.28 15.84 7.97
N ARG A 18 9.71 15.14 8.99
CA ARG A 18 10.30 13.83 8.81
C ARG A 18 9.20 12.82 8.56
N GLY A 19 9.57 11.64 8.04
CA GLY A 19 8.61 10.57 7.82
C GLY A 19 7.90 10.16 9.10
N GLU A 20 8.61 10.17 10.23
CA GLU A 20 8.02 9.84 11.53
C GLU A 20 6.93 10.80 11.93
N ASP A 21 7.15 12.09 11.69
CA ASP A 21 6.16 13.11 12.03
C ASP A 21 4.90 12.95 11.18
N SER A 22 5.09 12.64 9.89
CA SER A 22 3.98 12.39 8.99
C SER A 22 3.19 11.15 9.39
N LEU A 23 3.90 10.11 9.82
CA LEU A 23 3.28 8.87 10.29
C LEU A 23 2.44 9.14 11.54
N LEU A 24 3.00 9.86 12.52
CA LEU A 24 2.27 10.17 13.75
C LEU A 24 1.00 10.93 13.45
N SER A 25 1.07 11.89 12.54
CA SER A 25 -0.10 12.65 12.13
C SER A 25 -1.18 11.76 11.54
N THR A 26 -0.78 10.76 10.75
CA THR A 26 -1.72 9.86 10.09
C THR A 26 -2.34 8.84 11.05
N VAL A 27 -1.54 8.27 11.96
CA VAL A 27 -2.04 7.23 12.86
C VAL A 27 -2.82 7.76 14.06
N GLN A 28 -2.70 9.05 14.35
CA GLN A 28 -3.40 9.68 15.48
C GLN A 28 -4.75 10.25 15.09
N MET A 29 -5.46 9.57 14.20
CA MET A 29 -6.81 10.00 13.84
C MET A 29 -7.79 9.68 14.96
N PRO A 30 -8.77 10.54 15.18
CA PRO A 30 -9.75 10.30 16.24
C PRO A 30 -10.64 9.10 15.95
N LYS A 31 -11.19 8.52 17.00
CA LYS A 31 -12.13 7.43 16.89
C LYS A 31 -13.29 7.82 15.99
N GLY A 32 -13.62 6.97 15.07
CA GLY A 32 -14.71 7.22 14.12
C GLY A 32 -14.25 7.80 12.79
N ILE A 33 -12.95 8.06 12.66
CA ILE A 33 -12.36 8.56 11.40
C ILE A 33 -11.24 7.59 10.99
N PRO A 34 -11.59 6.47 10.35
CA PRO A 34 -10.61 5.45 10.02
C PRO A 34 -9.78 5.81 8.80
N VAL A 35 -8.47 5.70 8.94
CA VAL A 35 -7.53 5.89 7.84
C VAL A 35 -6.57 4.72 7.84
N ALA A 36 -6.50 3.98 6.74
CA ALA A 36 -5.52 2.91 6.61
C ALA A 36 -4.16 3.54 6.34
N THR A 37 -3.17 3.17 7.14
CA THR A 37 -1.84 3.77 7.04
C THR A 37 -0.84 2.78 6.46
N PHE A 38 -0.04 3.24 5.50
CA PHE A 38 0.95 2.41 4.83
C PHE A 38 2.36 2.87 5.20
N ALA A 39 3.36 2.16 4.71
CA ALA A 39 4.74 2.47 5.02
C ALA A 39 5.11 3.88 4.55
N ILE A 40 6.13 4.44 5.19
CA ILE A 40 6.60 5.78 4.85
C ILE A 40 7.26 5.77 3.48
N GLY A 41 6.89 6.71 2.63
CA GLY A 41 7.57 6.96 1.36
C GLY A 41 7.11 6.10 0.21
N GLU A 42 8.04 5.80 -0.66
CA GLU A 42 7.77 5.17 -1.96
C GLU A 42 7.15 3.78 -1.85
N ALA A 43 7.67 2.96 -0.96
CA ALA A 43 7.14 1.61 -0.75
C ALA A 43 5.69 1.66 -0.28
N GLY A 44 5.39 2.60 0.62
CA GLY A 44 4.03 2.79 1.11
C GLY A 44 3.09 3.25 0.02
N ALA A 45 3.57 4.15 -0.85
CA ALA A 45 2.76 4.64 -1.97
C ALA A 45 2.41 3.50 -2.93
N ALA A 46 3.38 2.67 -3.27
CA ALA A 46 3.15 1.52 -4.14
C ALA A 46 2.15 0.54 -3.51
N ASN A 47 2.32 0.24 -2.24
CA ASN A 47 1.43 -0.69 -1.54
C ASN A 47 0.02 -0.11 -1.37
N ALA A 48 -0.09 1.20 -1.15
CA ALA A 48 -1.40 1.83 -1.08
C ALA A 48 -2.13 1.71 -2.42
N GLY A 49 -1.41 1.90 -3.52
CA GLY A 49 -1.97 1.73 -4.86
C GLY A 49 -2.44 0.30 -5.10
N LEU A 50 -1.62 -0.67 -4.72
CA LEU A 50 -1.98 -2.08 -4.86
C LEU A 50 -3.19 -2.44 -3.98
N PHE A 51 -3.25 -1.86 -2.79
CA PHE A 51 -4.38 -2.10 -1.90
C PHE A 51 -5.67 -1.53 -2.49
N ALA A 52 -5.59 -0.35 -3.09
CA ALA A 52 -6.74 0.27 -3.76
C ALA A 52 -7.22 -0.62 -4.91
N VAL A 53 -6.29 -1.17 -5.70
CA VAL A 53 -6.64 -2.09 -6.78
C VAL A 53 -7.31 -3.33 -6.21
N ALA A 54 -6.79 -3.86 -5.10
CA ALA A 54 -7.38 -5.04 -4.47
C ALA A 54 -8.82 -4.79 -4.03
N MET A 55 -9.10 -3.59 -3.50
CA MET A 55 -10.46 -3.23 -3.13
C MET A 55 -11.40 -3.16 -4.34
N LEU A 56 -10.92 -2.54 -5.41
CA LEU A 56 -11.71 -2.44 -6.65
C LEU A 56 -11.91 -3.81 -7.29
N ALA A 57 -10.93 -4.70 -7.13
CA ALA A 57 -10.99 -6.04 -7.69
C ALA A 57 -12.06 -6.92 -7.04
N LEU A 58 -12.58 -6.51 -5.88
CA LEU A 58 -13.65 -7.27 -5.24
C LEU A 58 -14.89 -7.36 -6.12
N THR A 59 -15.12 -6.36 -6.97
CA THR A 59 -16.28 -6.33 -7.86
C THR A 59 -15.89 -6.18 -9.33
N ASP A 60 -14.63 -6.39 -9.67
CA ASP A 60 -14.15 -6.25 -11.04
C ASP A 60 -13.23 -7.43 -11.37
N ALA A 61 -13.75 -8.38 -12.12
CA ALA A 61 -13.02 -9.60 -12.46
C ALA A 61 -11.76 -9.34 -13.30
N THR A 62 -11.81 -8.31 -14.14
CA THR A 62 -10.65 -7.94 -14.96
C THR A 62 -9.49 -7.46 -14.09
N LEU A 63 -9.80 -6.60 -13.11
CA LEU A 63 -8.79 -6.14 -12.18
C LEU A 63 -8.27 -7.27 -11.30
N ALA A 64 -9.15 -8.15 -10.86
CA ALA A 64 -8.76 -9.31 -10.06
C ALA A 64 -7.74 -10.16 -10.80
N SER A 65 -7.99 -10.38 -12.10
CA SER A 65 -7.11 -11.16 -12.95
C SER A 65 -5.75 -10.50 -13.11
N LYS A 66 -5.74 -9.20 -13.35
CA LYS A 66 -4.50 -8.44 -13.50
C LYS A 66 -3.69 -8.41 -12.21
N LEU A 67 -4.36 -8.28 -11.09
CA LEU A 67 -3.68 -8.30 -9.78
C LEU A 67 -3.04 -9.67 -9.52
N ALA A 68 -3.76 -10.74 -9.85
CA ALA A 68 -3.23 -12.10 -9.71
C ALA A 68 -1.99 -12.30 -10.57
N GLU A 69 -2.01 -11.79 -11.81
CA GLU A 69 -0.86 -11.86 -12.70
C GLU A 69 0.33 -11.10 -12.13
N PHE A 70 0.08 -9.92 -11.58
CA PHE A 70 1.13 -9.11 -10.99
C PHE A 70 1.79 -9.84 -9.82
N ARG A 71 1.00 -10.44 -8.95
CA ARG A 71 1.52 -11.19 -7.81
C ARG A 71 2.30 -12.43 -8.23
N SER A 72 1.82 -13.12 -9.24
CA SER A 72 2.55 -14.26 -9.80
C SER A 72 3.89 -13.82 -10.35
N SER A 73 3.92 -12.72 -11.06
CA SER A 73 5.15 -12.15 -11.61
C SER A 73 6.14 -11.80 -10.51
N GLN A 74 5.66 -11.23 -9.41
CA GLN A 74 6.51 -10.91 -8.27
C GLN A 74 7.09 -12.17 -7.62
N THR A 75 6.27 -13.19 -7.47
CA THR A 75 6.70 -14.45 -6.90
C THR A 75 7.79 -15.09 -7.75
N GLU A 76 7.63 -15.04 -9.06
CA GLU A 76 8.63 -15.55 -9.99
C GLU A 76 9.95 -14.80 -9.86
N LYS A 77 9.90 -13.50 -9.77
CA LYS A 77 11.11 -12.68 -9.59
C LYS A 77 11.85 -13.01 -8.31
N VAL A 78 11.12 -13.12 -7.22
CA VAL A 78 11.72 -13.45 -5.92
C VAL A 78 12.33 -14.83 -5.94
N ARG A 79 11.64 -15.77 -6.55
CA ARG A 79 12.11 -17.14 -6.66
C ARG A 79 13.41 -17.20 -7.49
N ALA A 80 13.45 -16.47 -8.59
CA ALA A 80 14.65 -16.40 -9.42
C ALA A 80 15.82 -15.77 -8.68
N MET A 81 15.57 -14.76 -7.89
CA MET A 81 16.59 -14.10 -7.10
C MET A 81 17.15 -14.98 -5.99
N LYS A 82 16.32 -15.85 -5.43
CA LYS A 82 16.73 -16.71 -4.34
C LYS A 82 17.44 -17.98 -4.77
N LEU A 83 17.20 -18.42 -5.97
CA LEU A 83 17.77 -19.68 -6.45
C LEU A 83 19.29 -19.78 -6.30
N PRO A 84 20.07 -18.76 -6.69
CA PRO A 84 21.52 -18.87 -6.57
C PRO A 84 22.02 -18.94 -5.13
N THR A 85 21.23 -18.48 -4.17
CA THR A 85 21.65 -18.43 -2.78
C THR A 85 20.94 -19.47 -1.93
N ALA A 86 20.08 -20.21 -2.51
CA ALA A 86 19.34 -21.20 -1.74
C ALA A 86 20.22 -22.32 -1.37
N ARG A 87 20.77 -22.36 -1.12
CA ARG A 87 21.48 -23.25 -0.71
C ARG A 87 21.73 -23.59 -0.06
#